data_77a6d1c6f4a35d65218a01293ed08b39
#
_entry.id   77a6d1c6f4a35d65218a01293ed08b39
#
_cell.length_a   1.000
_cell.length_b   1.000
_cell.length_c   1.000
_cell.angle_alpha   90.00
_cell.angle_beta   90.00
_cell.angle_gamma   90.00
#
_symmetry.space_group_name_H-M   'P 1'
#
loop_
_entity.id
_entity.type
_entity.pdbx_description
1 polymer ?
#
loop_
_entity_poly.entity_id
_entity_poly.type
_entity_poly.pdbx_seq_one_letter_code
_entity_poly.pdbx_strand_id
1 'polypeptide(L)'
;DDHNIYVTRSGYTGEDGFEVSLTNEFADRFTRRLIDKGAKLIGLGARDTLRLEAGLCLYGHELSKDKTPVEANLKWAISKERILKGNFIGSDIITKQLNHGVNKIRVGIKPEGRIIAREKTKIYSESNSEIGEITSGTFGPSVNGPVAMGYVENKFSKKDTKIFLEVRGKKHPATICGLPFYKKSYVKGVN
;
A
#
# COMPACT_ATOMS: atom_id res chain seq x y z
N ASP A 1 13.45 12.81 -34.35
CA ASP A 1 13.94 13.58 -33.20
C ASP A 1 14.45 12.58 -32.17
N ASP A 2 15.76 12.55 -31.94
CA ASP A 2 16.40 11.63 -31.02
C ASP A 2 16.31 12.20 -29.60
N HIS A 3 15.30 11.77 -28.84
CA HIS A 3 15.16 12.06 -27.43
C HIS A 3 15.45 10.81 -26.60
N ASN A 4 16.34 10.93 -25.63
CA ASN A 4 16.58 9.87 -24.68
C ASN A 4 15.40 9.83 -23.68
N ILE A 5 14.77 8.66 -23.57
CA ILE A 5 13.73 8.38 -22.58
C ILE A 5 14.11 7.13 -21.80
N TYR A 6 13.76 7.11 -20.52
CA TYR A 6 13.89 5.92 -19.69
C TYR A 6 12.52 5.33 -19.48
N VAL A 7 12.37 4.05 -19.76
CA VAL A 7 11.10 3.32 -19.60
C VAL A 7 11.33 2.14 -18.68
N THR A 8 10.54 2.05 -17.62
CA THR A 8 10.49 0.87 -16.76
C THR A 8 9.11 0.22 -16.86
N ARG A 9 9.06 -1.12 -16.88
CA ARG A 9 7.79 -1.85 -16.76
C ARG A 9 7.46 -1.95 -15.27
N SER A 10 6.89 -0.92 -14.76
CA SER A 10 6.52 -0.73 -13.36
C SER A 10 5.33 0.22 -13.26
N GLY A 11 4.77 0.37 -12.07
CA GLY A 11 3.66 1.28 -11.86
C GLY A 11 3.14 1.25 -10.44
N TYR A 12 2.14 2.09 -10.17
CA TYR A 12 1.55 2.29 -8.86
C TYR A 12 0.03 2.06 -8.85
N THR A 13 -0.46 1.23 -9.75
CA THR A 13 -1.89 0.93 -9.93
C THR A 13 -2.28 -0.49 -9.53
N GLY A 14 -1.27 -1.36 -9.34
CA GLY A 14 -1.52 -2.78 -9.16
C GLY A 14 -1.79 -3.53 -10.47
N GLU A 15 -1.74 -2.88 -11.62
CA GLU A 15 -1.89 -3.45 -12.95
C GLU A 15 -0.58 -3.33 -13.73
N ASP A 16 -0.50 -4.02 -14.88
CA ASP A 16 0.65 -3.91 -15.78
C ASP A 16 0.72 -2.51 -16.39
N GLY A 17 1.92 -1.98 -16.54
CA GLY A 17 2.11 -0.63 -17.02
C GLY A 17 3.56 -0.22 -17.11
N PHE A 18 3.76 1.04 -17.52
CA PHE A 18 5.08 1.61 -17.71
C PHE A 18 5.19 2.96 -16.99
N GLU A 19 6.36 3.22 -16.45
CA GLU A 19 6.76 4.55 -16.01
C GLU A 19 7.79 5.09 -16.99
N VAL A 20 7.54 6.31 -17.47
CA VAL A 20 8.36 6.96 -18.50
C VAL A 20 8.97 8.23 -17.93
N SER A 21 10.30 8.30 -17.91
CA SER A 21 11.05 9.49 -17.55
C SER A 21 11.64 10.12 -18.80
N LEU A 22 11.41 11.43 -18.98
CA LEU A 22 11.84 12.19 -20.15
C LEU A 22 12.09 13.64 -19.74
N THR A 23 12.67 14.43 -20.66
CA THR A 23 12.93 15.86 -20.40
C THR A 23 11.64 16.68 -20.42
N ASN A 24 11.62 17.78 -19.66
CA ASN A 24 10.45 18.66 -19.56
C ASN A 24 10.00 19.21 -20.93
N GLU A 25 10.95 19.52 -21.79
CA GLU A 25 10.69 20.08 -23.14
C GLU A 25 9.93 19.09 -24.03
N PHE A 26 10.11 17.79 -23.78
CA PHE A 26 9.44 16.74 -24.56
C PHE A 26 8.14 16.25 -23.92
N ALA A 27 7.90 16.55 -22.64
CA ALA A 27 6.80 15.99 -21.86
C ALA A 27 5.41 16.30 -22.47
N ASP A 28 5.12 17.54 -22.84
CA ASP A 28 3.84 17.93 -23.43
C ASP A 28 3.59 17.20 -24.77
N ARG A 29 4.57 17.24 -25.66
CA ARG A 29 4.47 16.58 -26.97
C ARG A 29 4.26 15.06 -26.84
N PHE A 30 5.00 14.41 -25.93
CA PHE A 30 4.86 12.99 -25.67
C PHE A 30 3.48 12.66 -25.10
N THR A 31 3.01 13.42 -24.12
CA THR A 31 1.70 13.22 -23.50
C THR A 31 0.56 13.37 -24.51
N ARG A 32 0.60 14.40 -25.37
CA ARG A 32 -0.40 14.57 -26.43
C ARG A 32 -0.42 13.39 -27.39
N ARG A 33 0.74 12.88 -27.79
CA ARG A 33 0.82 11.67 -28.64
C ARG A 33 0.18 10.45 -28.00
N LEU A 34 0.33 10.28 -26.68
CA LEU A 34 -0.35 9.19 -25.97
C LEU A 34 -1.87 9.39 -25.97
N ILE A 35 -2.35 10.61 -25.73
CA ILE A 35 -3.78 10.95 -25.77
C ILE A 35 -4.35 10.67 -27.16
N ASP A 36 -3.67 11.08 -28.23
CA ASP A 36 -4.05 10.85 -29.62
C ASP A 36 -4.12 9.34 -29.96
N LYS A 37 -3.34 8.51 -29.24
CA LYS A 37 -3.37 7.04 -29.33
C LYS A 37 -4.40 6.40 -28.39
N GLY A 38 -5.24 7.18 -27.72
CA GLY A 38 -6.33 6.70 -26.89
C GLY A 38 -6.03 6.60 -25.39
N ALA A 39 -4.85 7.04 -24.93
CA ALA A 39 -4.58 7.12 -23.50
C ALA A 39 -5.50 8.15 -22.84
N LYS A 40 -6.03 7.82 -21.67
CA LYS A 40 -6.88 8.72 -20.89
C LYS A 40 -6.09 9.34 -19.75
N LEU A 41 -6.30 10.64 -19.51
CA LEU A 41 -5.74 11.31 -18.36
C LEU A 41 -6.48 10.87 -17.10
N ILE A 42 -5.73 10.43 -16.10
CA ILE A 42 -6.24 9.91 -14.83
C ILE A 42 -5.78 10.83 -13.70
N GLY A 43 -6.73 11.27 -12.87
CA GLY A 43 -6.45 12.19 -11.77
C GLY A 43 -5.84 11.51 -10.53
N LEU A 44 -5.35 12.32 -9.61
CA LEU A 44 -4.69 11.88 -8.37
C LEU A 44 -5.59 11.02 -7.48
N GLY A 45 -6.89 11.31 -7.42
CA GLY A 45 -7.84 10.51 -6.65
C GLY A 45 -7.96 9.08 -7.16
N ALA A 46 -7.98 8.87 -8.48
CA ALA A 46 -7.97 7.53 -9.07
C ALA A 46 -6.64 6.81 -8.81
N ARG A 47 -5.50 7.51 -8.92
CA ARG A 47 -4.18 6.97 -8.59
C ARG A 47 -4.14 6.47 -7.13
N ASP A 48 -4.64 7.27 -6.17
CA ASP A 48 -4.66 6.88 -4.76
C ASP A 48 -5.57 5.69 -4.50
N THR A 49 -6.74 5.65 -5.11
CA THR A 49 -7.66 4.51 -5.00
C THR A 49 -7.04 3.23 -5.55
N LEU A 50 -6.45 3.28 -6.73
CA LEU A 50 -5.82 2.13 -7.38
C LEU A 50 -4.66 1.58 -6.56
N ARG A 51 -3.75 2.45 -6.07
CA ARG A 51 -2.63 1.99 -5.25
C ARG A 51 -3.11 1.34 -3.95
N LEU A 52 -4.17 1.89 -3.33
CA LEU A 52 -4.71 1.36 -2.08
C LEU A 52 -5.38 0.00 -2.30
N GLU A 53 -6.20 -0.16 -3.34
CA GLU A 53 -6.78 -1.46 -3.71
C GLU A 53 -5.70 -2.51 -4.00
N ALA A 54 -4.56 -2.08 -4.58
CA ALA A 54 -3.39 -2.91 -4.81
C ALA A 54 -2.55 -3.17 -3.53
N GLY A 55 -2.88 -2.55 -2.41
CA GLY A 55 -2.14 -2.70 -1.15
C GLY A 55 -0.75 -2.04 -1.16
N LEU A 56 -0.51 -1.10 -2.08
CA LEU A 56 0.77 -0.39 -2.22
C LEU A 56 0.84 0.75 -1.20
N CYS A 57 2.01 0.85 -0.55
CA CYS A 57 2.28 1.88 0.45
C CYS A 57 2.45 3.26 -0.18
N LEU A 58 2.05 4.30 0.54
CA LEU A 58 2.35 5.70 0.22
C LEU A 58 3.29 6.26 1.29
N TYR A 59 4.37 6.93 0.85
CA TYR A 59 5.26 7.62 1.77
C TYR A 59 4.54 8.84 2.39
N GLY A 60 4.68 9.01 3.70
CA GLY A 60 3.92 9.95 4.51
C GLY A 60 2.68 9.34 5.18
N HIS A 61 2.23 8.17 4.73
CA HIS A 61 1.11 7.42 5.28
C HIS A 61 1.57 6.08 5.88
N GLU A 62 1.73 5.04 5.04
CA GLU A 62 2.24 3.73 5.47
C GLU A 62 3.73 3.74 5.74
N LEU A 63 4.49 4.57 5.03
CA LEU A 63 5.95 4.65 5.13
C LEU A 63 6.39 6.02 5.63
N SER A 64 7.40 6.01 6.49
CA SER A 64 8.11 7.19 6.96
C SER A 64 9.54 6.80 7.33
N LYS A 65 10.35 7.78 7.70
CA LYS A 65 11.70 7.52 8.24
C LYS A 65 11.70 6.70 9.54
N ASP A 66 10.57 6.65 10.24
CA ASP A 66 10.41 5.97 11.53
C ASP A 66 9.77 4.57 11.38
N LYS A 67 9.51 4.13 10.14
CA LYS A 67 8.92 2.82 9.84
C LYS A 67 9.89 1.93 9.09
N THR A 68 10.11 0.74 9.62
CA THR A 68 10.97 -0.25 8.95
C THR A 68 10.21 -1.03 7.88
N PRO A 69 10.90 -1.62 6.91
CA PRO A 69 10.30 -2.54 5.95
C PRO A 69 9.63 -3.76 6.61
N VAL A 70 10.11 -4.19 7.78
CA VAL A 70 9.51 -5.33 8.52
C VAL A 70 8.16 -4.93 9.09
N GLU A 71 8.08 -3.77 9.77
CA GLU A 71 6.82 -3.22 10.29
C GLU A 71 5.82 -2.95 9.16
N ALA A 72 6.31 -2.43 8.01
CA ALA A 72 5.49 -2.17 6.84
C ALA A 72 5.04 -3.44 6.08
N ASN A 73 5.41 -4.64 6.58
CA ASN A 73 5.14 -5.92 5.92
C ASN A 73 5.71 -5.99 4.48
N LEU A 74 6.92 -5.43 4.31
CA LEU A 74 7.67 -5.36 3.05
C LEU A 74 9.01 -6.11 3.12
N LYS A 75 9.17 -7.06 4.05
CA LYS A 75 10.41 -7.84 4.20
C LYS A 75 10.88 -8.52 2.91
N TRP A 76 9.94 -8.84 2.02
CA TRP A 76 10.21 -9.44 0.71
C TRP A 76 11.02 -8.52 -0.23
N ALA A 77 11.01 -7.21 0.02
CA ALA A 77 11.79 -6.23 -0.76
C ALA A 77 13.29 -6.22 -0.39
N ILE A 78 13.66 -6.86 0.71
CA ILE A 78 15.06 -7.01 1.13
C ILE A 78 15.57 -8.37 0.66
N SER A 79 16.61 -8.39 -0.17
CA SER A 79 17.15 -9.65 -0.67
C SER A 79 17.69 -10.51 0.48
N LYS A 80 17.52 -11.82 0.36
CA LYS A 80 18.02 -12.79 1.35
C LYS A 80 19.53 -12.64 1.57
N GLU A 81 20.27 -12.39 0.50
CA GLU A 81 21.73 -12.20 0.55
C GLU A 81 22.10 -10.98 1.41
N ARG A 82 21.38 -9.85 1.27
CA ARG A 82 21.63 -8.66 2.10
C ARG A 82 21.34 -8.92 3.56
N ILE A 83 20.24 -9.63 3.86
CA ILE A 83 19.90 -10.02 5.23
C ILE A 83 21.01 -10.86 5.84
N LEU A 84 21.53 -11.85 5.11
CA LEU A 84 22.62 -12.72 5.59
C LEU A 84 23.93 -11.97 5.80
N LYS A 85 24.28 -11.05 4.90
CA LYS A 85 25.53 -10.27 5.00
C LYS A 85 25.47 -9.17 6.07
N GLY A 86 24.30 -8.65 6.38
CA GLY A 86 24.11 -7.62 7.40
C GLY A 86 24.84 -6.28 7.13
N ASN A 87 25.34 -6.03 5.93
CA ASN A 87 26.17 -4.88 5.60
C ASN A 87 25.39 -3.74 4.89
N PHE A 88 24.22 -3.39 5.39
CA PHE A 88 23.41 -2.28 4.87
C PHE A 88 22.89 -1.39 6.00
N ILE A 89 22.54 -0.16 5.68
CA ILE A 89 22.05 0.82 6.67
C ILE A 89 20.78 0.28 7.32
N GLY A 90 20.75 0.24 8.65
CA GLY A 90 19.63 -0.28 9.45
C GLY A 90 19.59 -1.80 9.59
N SER A 91 20.62 -2.54 9.13
CA SER A 91 20.69 -4.00 9.22
C SER A 91 20.46 -4.55 10.62
N ASP A 92 20.99 -3.89 11.66
CA ASP A 92 20.85 -4.35 13.05
C ASP A 92 19.39 -4.34 13.51
N ILE A 93 18.67 -3.26 13.19
CA ILE A 93 17.25 -3.13 13.51
C ILE A 93 16.43 -4.16 12.73
N ILE A 94 16.68 -4.28 11.43
CA ILE A 94 15.99 -5.22 10.55
C ILE A 94 16.21 -6.65 11.00
N THR A 95 17.46 -7.04 11.28
CA THR A 95 17.80 -8.39 11.76
C THR A 95 17.14 -8.70 13.09
N LYS A 96 17.16 -7.75 14.03
CA LYS A 96 16.46 -7.89 15.31
C LYS A 96 14.97 -8.11 15.13
N GLN A 97 14.34 -7.32 14.27
CA GLN A 97 12.89 -7.44 13.98
C GLN A 97 12.53 -8.74 13.26
N LEU A 98 13.40 -9.22 12.36
CA LEU A 98 13.19 -10.50 11.68
C LEU A 98 13.27 -11.69 12.65
N ASN A 99 14.14 -11.62 13.66
CA ASN A 99 14.35 -12.69 14.63
C ASN A 99 13.32 -12.67 15.78
N HIS A 100 12.93 -11.49 16.25
CA HIS A 100 12.09 -11.33 17.44
C HIS A 100 10.68 -10.78 17.14
N GLY A 101 10.40 -10.45 15.89
CA GLY A 101 9.14 -9.82 15.48
C GLY A 101 9.13 -8.31 15.74
N VAL A 102 7.97 -7.72 15.43
CA VAL A 102 7.69 -6.29 15.58
C VAL A 102 6.51 -6.07 16.51
N ASN A 103 6.47 -4.93 17.20
CA ASN A 103 5.35 -4.58 18.08
C ASN A 103 4.09 -4.26 17.27
N LYS A 104 4.22 -3.50 16.19
CA LYS A 104 3.14 -3.14 15.28
C LYS A 104 3.50 -3.54 13.85
N ILE A 105 2.49 -3.94 13.08
CA ILE A 105 2.65 -4.35 11.69
C ILE A 105 1.53 -3.80 10.83
N ARG A 106 1.85 -3.45 9.60
CA ARG A 106 0.87 -3.00 8.60
C ARG A 106 0.00 -4.16 8.12
N VAL A 107 -1.30 -3.91 8.10
CA VAL A 107 -2.33 -4.86 7.66
C VAL A 107 -3.32 -4.23 6.69
N GLY A 108 -4.01 -5.07 5.92
CA GLY A 108 -5.22 -4.70 5.22
C GLY A 108 -6.42 -4.79 6.16
N ILE A 109 -7.37 -3.89 6.00
CA ILE A 109 -8.57 -3.81 6.84
C ILE A 109 -9.78 -3.61 5.94
N LYS A 110 -10.79 -4.43 6.16
CA LYS A 110 -12.06 -4.36 5.46
C LYS A 110 -13.16 -3.91 6.45
N PRO A 111 -13.57 -2.62 6.41
CA PRO A 111 -14.71 -2.16 7.18
C PRO A 111 -16.00 -2.85 6.74
N GLU A 112 -16.91 -3.11 7.66
CA GLU A 112 -18.23 -3.62 7.31
C GLU A 112 -19.15 -2.50 6.82
N GLY A 113 -20.08 -2.85 5.92
CA GLY A 113 -21.00 -1.91 5.32
C GLY A 113 -20.32 -0.92 4.38
N ARG A 114 -20.68 0.39 4.49
CA ARG A 114 -20.16 1.46 3.62
C ARG A 114 -19.34 2.51 4.35
N ILE A 115 -18.86 2.20 5.56
CA ILE A 115 -18.10 3.15 6.37
C ILE A 115 -16.68 3.26 5.82
N ILE A 116 -16.25 4.49 5.53
CA ILE A 116 -14.89 4.80 5.09
C ILE A 116 -14.12 5.30 6.30
N ALA A 117 -13.11 4.53 6.73
CA ALA A 117 -12.17 4.92 7.77
C ALA A 117 -10.99 5.66 7.13
N ARG A 118 -10.84 6.93 7.43
CA ARG A 118 -9.75 7.79 6.92
C ARG A 118 -8.50 7.64 7.79
N GLU A 119 -7.42 8.21 7.31
CA GLU A 119 -6.18 8.35 8.07
C GLU A 119 -6.44 8.84 9.51
N LYS A 120 -5.67 8.34 10.47
CA LYS A 120 -5.79 8.63 11.92
C LYS A 120 -7.04 8.07 12.60
N THR A 121 -7.88 7.32 11.90
CA THR A 121 -8.97 6.57 12.54
C THR A 121 -8.39 5.53 13.50
N LYS A 122 -8.83 5.55 14.77
CA LYS A 122 -8.37 4.59 15.79
C LYS A 122 -8.96 3.21 15.55
N ILE A 123 -8.16 2.19 15.85
CA ILE A 123 -8.50 0.78 15.74
C ILE A 123 -8.58 0.19 17.15
N TYR A 124 -9.66 -0.52 17.43
CA TYR A 124 -9.91 -1.16 18.72
C TYR A 124 -10.10 -2.67 18.56
N SER A 125 -9.67 -3.41 19.59
CA SER A 125 -9.97 -4.83 19.73
C SER A 125 -11.42 -5.07 20.17
N GLU A 126 -11.85 -6.34 20.17
CA GLU A 126 -13.14 -6.75 20.74
C GLU A 126 -13.22 -6.46 22.25
N SER A 127 -12.11 -6.43 22.97
CA SER A 127 -12.03 -6.01 24.38
C SER A 127 -11.99 -4.51 24.59
N ASN A 128 -12.27 -3.73 23.55
CA ASN A 128 -12.31 -2.26 23.59
C ASN A 128 -10.96 -1.56 23.84
N SER A 129 -9.84 -2.23 23.68
CA SER A 129 -8.50 -1.65 23.80
C SER A 129 -8.08 -1.02 22.47
N GLU A 130 -7.50 0.18 22.50
CA GLU A 130 -6.88 0.77 21.30
C GLU A 130 -5.66 -0.06 20.89
N ILE A 131 -5.64 -0.58 19.66
CA ILE A 131 -4.61 -1.49 19.16
C ILE A 131 -3.86 -0.94 17.97
N GLY A 132 -4.28 0.18 17.42
CA GLY A 132 -3.65 0.74 16.24
C GLY A 132 -4.37 1.92 15.61
N GLU A 133 -3.94 2.25 14.39
CA GLU A 133 -4.45 3.41 13.67
C GLU A 133 -4.45 3.15 12.15
N ILE A 134 -5.46 3.69 11.45
CA ILE A 134 -5.55 3.69 9.99
C ILE A 134 -4.55 4.69 9.41
N THR A 135 -3.83 4.29 8.39
CA THR A 135 -2.91 5.14 7.62
C THR A 135 -3.52 5.61 6.30
N SER A 136 -4.30 4.75 5.65
CA SER A 136 -5.00 5.08 4.41
C SER A 136 -6.34 4.38 4.35
N GLY A 137 -7.36 5.06 3.82
CA GLY A 137 -8.66 4.44 3.63
C GLY A 137 -9.54 5.17 2.62
N THR A 138 -10.24 4.41 1.79
CA THR A 138 -11.12 4.91 0.74
C THR A 138 -12.25 3.94 0.43
N PHE A 139 -13.16 4.35 -0.45
CA PHE A 139 -14.02 3.40 -1.15
C PHE A 139 -13.27 2.88 -2.37
N GLY A 140 -13.14 1.57 -2.50
CA GLY A 140 -12.49 0.91 -3.64
C GLY A 140 -13.51 0.53 -4.71
N PRO A 141 -13.53 1.21 -5.88
CA PRO A 141 -14.45 0.90 -6.96
C PRO A 141 -14.32 -0.52 -7.50
N SER A 142 -13.09 -1.03 -7.59
CA SER A 142 -12.83 -2.38 -8.13
C SER A 142 -13.32 -3.49 -7.20
N VAL A 143 -13.25 -3.27 -5.89
CA VAL A 143 -13.77 -4.21 -4.87
C VAL A 143 -15.20 -3.89 -4.43
N ASN A 144 -15.77 -2.79 -4.95
CA ASN A 144 -17.10 -2.28 -4.63
C ASN A 144 -17.37 -2.15 -3.13
N GLY A 145 -16.41 -1.62 -2.39
CA GLY A 145 -16.51 -1.49 -0.94
C GLY A 145 -15.41 -0.69 -0.29
N PRO A 146 -15.55 -0.34 1.00
CA PRO A 146 -14.53 0.36 1.73
C PRO A 146 -13.31 -0.55 1.97
N VAL A 147 -12.13 0.03 1.83
CA VAL A 147 -10.83 -0.59 2.09
C VAL A 147 -9.95 0.37 2.86
N ALA A 148 -9.13 -0.16 3.74
CA ALA A 148 -8.19 0.62 4.51
C ALA A 148 -6.90 -0.16 4.79
N MET A 149 -5.80 0.56 4.98
CA MET A 149 -4.57 0.02 5.55
C MET A 149 -4.27 0.75 6.86
N GLY A 150 -3.60 0.07 7.76
CA GLY A 150 -3.20 0.64 9.03
C GLY A 150 -2.20 -0.22 9.76
N TYR A 151 -1.71 0.28 10.88
CA TYR A 151 -0.84 -0.46 11.76
C TYR A 151 -1.60 -0.93 12.98
N VAL A 152 -1.47 -2.20 13.30
CA VAL A 152 -2.02 -2.81 14.52
C VAL A 152 -0.93 -3.49 15.34
N GLU A 153 -1.15 -3.66 16.65
CA GLU A 153 -0.31 -4.53 17.46
C GLU A 153 -0.23 -5.92 16.81
N ASN A 154 0.97 -6.47 16.74
CA ASN A 154 1.24 -7.70 15.95
C ASN A 154 0.36 -8.89 16.37
N LYS A 155 0.01 -9.01 17.65
CA LYS A 155 -0.89 -10.07 18.15
C LYS A 155 -2.30 -10.05 17.52
N PHE A 156 -2.74 -8.90 16.97
CA PHE A 156 -4.03 -8.74 16.29
C PHE A 156 -3.92 -8.78 14.76
N SER A 157 -2.74 -9.00 14.19
CA SER A 157 -2.50 -8.92 12.75
C SER A 157 -2.98 -10.12 11.93
N LYS A 158 -3.45 -11.16 12.59
CA LYS A 158 -3.91 -12.38 11.92
C LYS A 158 -5.12 -12.08 11.03
N LYS A 159 -5.11 -12.61 9.82
CA LYS A 159 -6.26 -12.53 8.91
C LYS A 159 -7.54 -13.06 9.59
N ASP A 160 -8.66 -12.40 9.30
CA ASP A 160 -10.00 -12.66 9.83
C ASP A 160 -10.18 -12.27 11.32
N THR A 161 -9.19 -11.60 11.93
CA THR A 161 -9.35 -10.99 13.27
C THR A 161 -10.39 -9.88 13.20
N LYS A 162 -11.39 -9.93 14.08
CA LYS A 162 -12.41 -8.89 14.24
C LYS A 162 -11.86 -7.72 15.03
N ILE A 163 -12.15 -6.52 14.55
CA ILE A 163 -11.72 -5.26 15.14
C ILE A 163 -12.84 -4.22 15.00
N PHE A 164 -12.65 -3.06 15.63
CA PHE A 164 -13.55 -1.92 15.49
C PHE A 164 -12.80 -0.67 15.06
N LEU A 165 -13.43 0.15 14.23
CA LEU A 165 -12.91 1.43 13.75
C LEU A 165 -13.75 2.56 14.34
N GLU A 166 -13.10 3.54 14.98
CA GLU A 166 -13.81 4.68 15.54
C GLU A 166 -13.99 5.79 14.51
N VAL A 167 -15.15 5.83 13.89
CA VAL A 167 -15.50 6.86 12.91
C VAL A 167 -16.60 7.76 13.49
N ARG A 168 -16.33 9.06 13.57
CA ARG A 168 -17.26 10.07 14.11
C ARG A 168 -17.80 9.70 15.50
N GLY A 169 -16.90 9.23 16.40
CA GLY A 169 -17.25 8.86 17.76
C GLY A 169 -18.06 7.57 17.93
N LYS A 170 -18.23 6.80 16.85
CA LYS A 170 -18.90 5.49 16.89
C LYS A 170 -17.98 4.39 16.43
N LYS A 171 -18.05 3.22 17.07
CA LYS A 171 -17.31 2.04 16.71
C LYS A 171 -18.06 1.23 15.65
N HIS A 172 -17.38 0.98 14.55
CA HIS A 172 -17.90 0.23 13.42
C HIS A 172 -17.08 -1.07 13.27
N PRO A 173 -17.72 -2.21 13.06
CA PRO A 173 -17.02 -3.47 12.90
C PRO A 173 -16.20 -3.48 11.61
N ALA A 174 -15.07 -4.14 11.68
CA ALA A 174 -14.17 -4.38 10.56
C ALA A 174 -13.37 -5.67 10.78
N THR A 175 -12.71 -6.14 9.74
CA THR A 175 -11.93 -7.37 9.78
C THR A 175 -10.55 -7.15 9.19
N ILE A 176 -9.53 -7.71 9.81
CA ILE A 176 -8.17 -7.77 9.24
C ILE A 176 -8.21 -8.68 8.01
N CYS A 177 -7.66 -8.23 6.91
CA CYS A 177 -7.61 -9.02 5.67
C CYS A 177 -6.21 -9.02 5.04
N GLY A 178 -6.02 -9.91 4.08
CA GLY A 178 -4.80 -9.93 3.27
C GLY A 178 -4.75 -8.77 2.27
N LEU A 179 -3.56 -8.49 1.79
CA LEU A 179 -3.28 -7.58 0.69
C LEU A 179 -2.77 -8.37 -0.53
N PRO A 180 -3.09 -7.95 -1.75
CA PRO A 180 -3.93 -6.81 -2.14
C PRO A 180 -5.42 -7.04 -1.90
N PHE A 181 -6.21 -5.96 -1.85
CA PHE A 181 -7.68 -6.04 -1.76
C PHE A 181 -8.29 -6.50 -3.09
N TYR A 182 -7.73 -6.01 -4.20
CA TYR A 182 -8.10 -6.40 -5.56
C TYR A 182 -7.09 -7.39 -6.12
N LYS A 183 -7.55 -8.52 -6.62
CA LYS A 183 -6.70 -9.55 -7.19
C LYS A 183 -6.14 -9.08 -8.53
N LYS A 184 -4.83 -9.00 -8.62
CA LYS A 184 -4.11 -8.55 -9.82
C LYS A 184 -4.38 -9.46 -11.01
N SER A 185 -4.58 -8.83 -12.17
CA SER A 185 -4.75 -9.50 -13.46
C SER A 185 -3.58 -9.15 -14.40
N TYR A 186 -2.34 -9.47 -13.99
CA TYR A 186 -1.19 -9.27 -14.87
C TYR A 186 -1.14 -10.37 -15.94
N VAL A 187 -0.77 -9.98 -17.13
CA VAL A 187 -0.16 -10.90 -18.06
C VAL A 187 1.21 -11.29 -17.49
N LYS A 188 1.30 -12.44 -16.86
CA LYS A 188 2.60 -13.05 -16.55
C LYS A 188 3.27 -13.29 -17.90
N GLY A 189 4.40 -12.66 -18.13
CA GLY A 189 5.16 -12.85 -19.36
C GLY A 189 5.29 -14.34 -19.65
N VAL A 190 5.05 -14.70 -20.88
CA VAL A 190 5.34 -16.04 -21.39
C VAL A 190 6.85 -16.21 -21.24
N ASN A 191 7.29 -17.12 -20.36
CA ASN A 191 8.67 -17.56 -20.34
C ASN A 191 9.03 -18.28 -21.63
#